data_7b7558762a5c3f3ffce454fc4464a867
#
_entry.id   7b7558762a5c3f3ffce454fc4464a867
#
_cell.length_a   1.000
_cell.length_b   1.000
_cell.length_c   1.000
_cell.angle_alpha   90.00
_cell.angle_beta   90.00
_cell.angle_gamma   90.00
#
_symmetry.space_group_name_H-M   'P 1'
#
loop_
_entity.id
_entity.type
_entity.pdbx_description
1 polymer ?
#
loop_
_entity_poly.entity_id
_entity_poly.type
_entity_poly.pdbx_seq_one_letter_code
_entity_poly.pdbx_strand_id
1 'polypeptide(L)'
;VVKKVLKKYSDLYGPQIIAGYRNGYYTKEEEPGIARSIADSGADMLFVAITSPKKETFLNSYDELTRIPFTMGVGGSFDVIAGIVKRAPVWMQNMGLEWLFRVIQEPSRMWKRYLTTNTAFVFLILKELVFPGQHKKSEYK
;
A
#
# COMPACT_ATOMS: atom_id res chain seq x y z
N VAL A 1 10.13 -4.96 -9.00
CA VAL A 1 8.82 -5.39 -8.52
C VAL A 1 7.80 -5.28 -9.66
N VAL A 2 7.40 -4.07 -10.09
CA VAL A 2 6.30 -3.85 -11.04
C VAL A 2 6.45 -4.67 -12.33
N LYS A 3 7.62 -4.68 -12.96
CA LYS A 3 7.85 -5.47 -14.18
C LYS A 3 7.62 -6.99 -14.02
N LYS A 4 7.94 -7.55 -12.84
CA LYS A 4 7.66 -8.97 -12.53
C LYS A 4 6.16 -9.23 -12.37
N VAL A 5 5.44 -8.29 -11.74
CA VAL A 5 3.97 -8.36 -11.61
C VAL A 5 3.33 -8.31 -12.99
N LEU A 6 3.72 -7.36 -13.83
CA LEU A 6 3.22 -7.22 -15.20
C LEU A 6 3.43 -8.49 -16.00
N LYS A 7 4.67 -9.02 -16.00
CA LYS A 7 4.97 -10.27 -16.72
C LYS A 7 4.04 -11.39 -16.28
N LYS A 8 3.91 -11.59 -14.95
CA LYS A 8 3.06 -12.65 -14.40
C LYS A 8 1.60 -12.53 -14.86
N TYR A 9 1.04 -11.32 -14.82
CA TYR A 9 -0.35 -11.12 -15.21
C TYR A 9 -0.54 -11.14 -16.73
N SER A 10 0.42 -10.62 -17.50
CA SER A 10 0.41 -10.77 -18.96
C SER A 10 0.47 -12.23 -19.41
N ASP A 11 1.30 -13.04 -18.71
CA ASP A 11 1.41 -14.47 -19.01
C ASP A 11 0.11 -15.24 -18.66
N LEU A 12 -0.63 -14.79 -17.64
CA LEU A 12 -1.88 -15.45 -17.19
C LEU A 12 -3.12 -15.02 -18.00
N TYR A 13 -3.21 -13.73 -18.34
CA TYR A 13 -4.45 -13.14 -18.87
C TYR A 13 -4.27 -12.42 -20.20
N GLY A 14 -3.05 -12.41 -20.72
CA GLY A 14 -2.69 -11.68 -21.94
C GLY A 14 -2.26 -10.23 -21.67
N PRO A 15 -1.42 -9.66 -22.55
CA PRO A 15 -0.88 -8.31 -22.39
C PRO A 15 -1.93 -7.19 -22.48
N GLN A 16 -3.07 -7.46 -23.11
CA GLN A 16 -4.16 -6.50 -23.32
C GLN A 16 -4.81 -6.00 -22.02
N ILE A 17 -4.63 -6.70 -20.89
CA ILE A 17 -5.15 -6.25 -19.59
C ILE A 17 -4.29 -5.14 -18.96
N ILE A 18 -3.13 -4.85 -19.51
CA ILE A 18 -2.19 -3.86 -19.00
C ILE A 18 -2.33 -2.56 -19.79
N ALA A 19 -3.07 -1.60 -19.25
CA ALA A 19 -3.20 -0.27 -19.84
C ALA A 19 -1.91 0.56 -19.71
N GLY A 20 -1.12 0.35 -18.66
CA GLY A 20 0.13 1.04 -18.45
C GLY A 20 0.77 0.70 -17.11
N TYR A 21 1.98 1.20 -16.91
CA TYR A 21 2.67 1.05 -15.61
C TYR A 21 3.75 2.10 -15.41
N ARG A 22 4.06 2.38 -14.15
CA ARG A 22 5.17 3.23 -13.74
C ARG A 22 5.78 2.70 -12.45
N ASN A 23 7.07 2.97 -12.23
CA ASN A 23 7.67 2.75 -10.92
C ASN A 23 7.20 3.85 -9.93
N GLY A 24 7.32 3.59 -8.64
CA GLY A 24 6.88 4.52 -7.59
C GLY A 24 7.90 5.60 -7.23
N TYR A 25 9.00 5.74 -7.98
CA TYR A 25 10.03 6.74 -7.75
C TYR A 25 9.78 7.95 -8.66
N TYR A 26 9.23 9.01 -8.08
CA TYR A 26 8.92 10.26 -8.76
C TYR A 26 8.92 11.43 -7.78
N THR A 27 9.13 12.62 -8.29
CA THR A 27 9.06 13.88 -7.53
C THR A 27 7.62 14.39 -7.48
N LYS A 28 7.36 15.36 -6.61
CA LYS A 28 6.01 15.96 -6.49
C LYS A 28 5.61 16.71 -7.76
N GLU A 29 6.57 17.30 -8.43
CA GLU A 29 6.40 18.07 -9.67
C GLU A 29 5.96 17.16 -10.83
N GLU A 30 6.30 15.88 -10.80
CA GLU A 30 5.92 14.91 -11.82
C GLU A 30 4.49 14.36 -11.62
N GLU A 31 3.90 14.51 -10.42
CA GLU A 31 2.59 13.94 -10.10
C GLU A 31 1.47 14.35 -11.08
N PRO A 32 1.34 15.65 -11.48
CA PRO A 32 0.28 16.01 -12.43
C PRO A 32 0.42 15.35 -13.79
N GLY A 33 1.66 15.18 -14.28
CA GLY A 33 1.95 14.49 -15.53
C GLY A 33 1.63 12.99 -15.46
N ILE A 34 1.93 12.38 -14.32
CA ILE A 34 1.60 10.97 -14.06
C ILE A 34 0.08 10.79 -14.04
N ALA A 35 -0.64 11.66 -13.33
CA ALA A 35 -2.09 11.60 -13.24
C ALA A 35 -2.77 11.75 -14.63
N ARG A 36 -2.27 12.64 -15.47
CA ARG A 36 -2.73 12.77 -16.86
C ARG A 36 -2.48 11.50 -17.66
N SER A 37 -1.27 10.94 -17.58
CA SER A 37 -0.96 9.67 -18.26
C SER A 37 -1.85 8.51 -17.81
N ILE A 38 -2.25 8.50 -16.56
CA ILE A 38 -3.21 7.52 -16.03
C ILE A 38 -4.60 7.78 -16.64
N ALA A 39 -5.08 9.02 -16.63
CA ALA A 39 -6.35 9.38 -17.24
C ALA A 39 -6.43 8.99 -18.74
N ASP A 40 -5.36 9.30 -19.48
CA ASP A 40 -5.26 9.03 -20.92
C ASP A 40 -5.13 7.54 -21.26
N SER A 41 -4.79 6.71 -20.27
CA SER A 41 -4.61 5.25 -20.48
C SER A 41 -5.92 4.50 -20.73
N GLY A 42 -7.05 5.06 -20.36
CA GLY A 42 -8.36 4.40 -20.43
C GLY A 42 -8.48 3.17 -19.51
N ALA A 43 -7.69 3.11 -18.43
CA ALA A 43 -7.73 1.99 -17.50
C ALA A 43 -9.00 2.01 -16.64
N ASP A 44 -9.58 0.85 -16.38
CA ASP A 44 -10.70 0.68 -15.46
C ASP A 44 -10.26 0.52 -14.01
N MET A 45 -9.01 0.09 -13.79
CA MET A 45 -8.45 -0.18 -12.47
C MET A 45 -7.05 0.39 -12.32
N LEU A 46 -6.81 1.06 -11.19
CA LEU A 46 -5.51 1.58 -10.79
C LEU A 46 -5.04 0.96 -9.48
N PHE A 47 -3.89 0.30 -9.50
CA PHE A 47 -3.23 -0.23 -8.32
C PHE A 47 -2.00 0.60 -7.97
N VAL A 48 -1.98 1.20 -6.79
CA VAL A 48 -0.88 2.08 -6.34
C VAL A 48 -0.09 1.42 -5.21
N ALA A 49 1.12 0.97 -5.52
CA ALA A 49 2.01 0.20 -4.63
C ALA A 49 3.18 1.04 -4.11
N ILE A 50 2.93 2.23 -3.61
CA ILE A 50 3.93 3.08 -2.97
C ILE A 50 3.68 3.20 -1.47
N THR A 51 4.63 3.80 -0.74
CA THR A 51 4.54 3.92 0.73
C THR A 51 3.44 4.89 1.16
N SER A 52 2.76 4.57 2.26
CA SER A 52 1.88 5.49 2.99
C SER A 52 2.74 6.58 3.71
N PRO A 53 2.31 7.86 3.79
CA PRO A 53 1.03 8.40 3.31
C PRO A 53 1.02 8.88 1.85
N LYS A 54 2.15 8.78 1.13
CA LYS A 54 2.29 9.29 -0.25
C LYS A 54 1.23 8.71 -1.19
N LYS A 55 0.91 7.45 -1.03
CA LYS A 55 -0.11 6.74 -1.80
C LYS A 55 -1.50 7.36 -1.64
N GLU A 56 -1.91 7.56 -0.40
CA GLU A 56 -3.21 8.12 -0.05
C GLU A 56 -3.33 9.57 -0.52
N THR A 57 -2.27 10.34 -0.33
CA THR A 57 -2.19 11.72 -0.80
C THR A 57 -2.34 11.81 -2.32
N PHE A 58 -1.60 10.96 -3.06
CA PHE A 58 -1.67 10.93 -4.53
C PHE A 58 -3.08 10.58 -5.01
N LEU A 59 -3.67 9.50 -4.49
CA LEU A 59 -5.02 9.08 -4.87
C LEU A 59 -6.05 10.18 -4.60
N ASN A 60 -6.03 10.78 -3.41
CA ASN A 60 -6.97 11.83 -3.04
C ASN A 60 -6.78 13.13 -3.87
N SER A 61 -5.53 13.50 -4.18
CA SER A 61 -5.26 14.74 -4.92
C SER A 61 -5.62 14.67 -6.40
N TYR A 62 -5.64 13.47 -6.98
CA TYR A 62 -5.79 13.28 -8.42
C TYR A 62 -6.99 12.41 -8.82
N ASP A 63 -7.88 12.10 -7.88
CA ASP A 63 -9.08 11.29 -8.14
C ASP A 63 -9.95 11.87 -9.26
N GLU A 64 -10.28 13.16 -9.15
CA GLU A 64 -11.10 13.88 -10.16
C GLU A 64 -10.41 13.95 -11.54
N LEU A 65 -9.08 13.99 -11.58
CA LEU A 65 -8.32 14.06 -12.82
C LEU A 65 -8.22 12.70 -13.49
N THR A 66 -7.91 11.66 -12.73
CA THR A 66 -7.71 10.31 -13.26
C THR A 66 -9.02 9.66 -13.68
N ARG A 67 -10.11 9.93 -12.95
CA ARG A 67 -11.47 9.39 -13.20
C ARG A 67 -11.49 7.87 -13.39
N ILE A 68 -10.57 7.16 -12.75
CA ILE A 68 -10.53 5.69 -12.83
C ILE A 68 -11.65 5.11 -11.97
N PRO A 69 -12.52 4.24 -12.52
CA PRO A 69 -13.67 3.68 -11.80
C PRO A 69 -13.30 2.92 -10.53
N PHE A 70 -12.15 2.26 -10.51
CA PHE A 70 -11.66 1.55 -9.35
C PHE A 70 -10.20 1.89 -9.05
N THR A 71 -9.94 2.46 -7.88
CA THR A 71 -8.58 2.75 -7.41
C THR A 71 -8.29 2.01 -6.11
N MET A 72 -7.11 1.38 -6.01
CA MET A 72 -6.71 0.64 -4.81
C MET A 72 -5.25 0.87 -4.45
N GLY A 73 -5.05 1.38 -3.24
CA GLY A 73 -3.73 1.41 -2.64
C GLY A 73 -3.31 0.02 -2.16
N VAL A 74 -2.33 -0.59 -2.82
CA VAL A 74 -1.77 -1.87 -2.42
C VAL A 74 -0.42 -1.67 -1.73
N GLY A 75 -0.21 -2.36 -0.61
CA GLY A 75 1.07 -2.31 0.11
C GLY A 75 2.08 -3.31 -0.49
N GLY A 76 2.70 -4.12 0.37
CA GLY A 76 3.66 -5.16 -0.05
C GLY A 76 3.06 -6.34 -0.82
N SER A 77 1.82 -6.26 -1.26
CA SER A 77 1.19 -7.33 -2.07
C SER A 77 1.90 -7.53 -3.40
N PHE A 78 2.42 -6.46 -4.00
CA PHE A 78 3.20 -6.56 -5.24
C PHE A 78 4.53 -7.29 -5.03
N ASP A 79 5.16 -7.17 -3.85
CA ASP A 79 6.38 -7.91 -3.52
C ASP A 79 6.10 -9.42 -3.43
N VAL A 80 4.96 -9.79 -2.86
CA VAL A 80 4.50 -11.19 -2.79
C VAL A 80 4.16 -11.73 -4.18
N ILE A 81 3.39 -10.99 -4.97
CA ILE A 81 3.01 -11.38 -6.35
C ILE A 81 4.25 -11.52 -7.23
N ALA A 82 5.23 -10.63 -7.07
CA ALA A 82 6.51 -10.66 -7.78
C ALA A 82 7.46 -11.78 -7.30
N GLY A 83 7.08 -12.52 -6.24
CA GLY A 83 7.90 -13.58 -5.65
C GLY A 83 9.16 -13.10 -4.94
N ILE A 84 9.22 -11.81 -4.56
CA ILE A 84 10.34 -11.23 -3.82
C ILE A 84 10.22 -11.55 -2.33
N VAL A 85 8.99 -11.49 -1.81
CA VAL A 85 8.66 -11.82 -0.42
C VAL A 85 7.74 -13.03 -0.43
N LYS A 86 8.02 -14.02 0.41
CA LYS A 86 7.14 -15.18 0.59
C LYS A 86 5.96 -14.81 1.47
N ARG A 87 4.79 -15.32 1.14
CA ARG A 87 3.64 -15.24 2.03
C ARG A 87 3.82 -16.16 3.23
N ALA A 88 3.37 -15.75 4.39
CA ALA A 88 3.43 -16.59 5.58
C ALA A 88 2.69 -17.92 5.37
N PRO A 89 3.13 -19.03 5.97
CA PRO A 89 2.39 -20.28 5.98
C PRO A 89 0.96 -20.08 6.52
N VAL A 90 0.01 -20.87 6.02
CA VAL A 90 -1.42 -20.71 6.35
C VAL A 90 -1.67 -20.74 7.86
N TRP A 91 -0.98 -21.60 8.60
CA TRP A 91 -1.11 -21.68 10.05
C TRP A 91 -0.70 -20.36 10.76
N MET A 92 0.37 -19.70 10.29
CA MET A 92 0.77 -18.38 10.81
C MET A 92 -0.24 -17.29 10.44
N GLN A 93 -0.82 -17.35 9.24
CA GLN A 93 -1.87 -16.42 8.82
C GLN A 93 -3.10 -16.55 9.73
N ASN A 94 -3.52 -17.79 9.99
CA ASN A 94 -4.67 -18.08 10.86
C ASN A 94 -4.45 -17.65 12.32
N MET A 95 -3.21 -17.63 12.79
CA MET A 95 -2.83 -17.14 14.12
C MET A 95 -2.60 -15.62 14.16
N GLY A 96 -2.76 -14.89 13.05
CA GLY A 96 -2.45 -13.46 13.00
C GLY A 96 -0.95 -13.13 13.05
N LEU A 97 -0.06 -14.09 12.83
CA LEU A 97 1.40 -13.95 12.92
C LEU A 97 2.07 -13.61 11.58
N GLU A 98 1.32 -13.20 10.57
CA GLU A 98 1.86 -12.83 9.26
C GLU A 98 2.87 -11.67 9.37
N TRP A 99 2.60 -10.72 10.26
CA TRP A 99 3.50 -9.61 10.53
C TRP A 99 4.86 -10.08 11.07
N LEU A 100 4.89 -11.08 11.95
CA LEU A 100 6.11 -11.65 12.50
C LEU A 100 6.93 -12.34 11.41
N PHE A 101 6.27 -13.08 10.53
CA PHE A 101 6.92 -13.71 9.39
C PHE A 101 7.58 -12.67 8.46
N ARG A 102 6.94 -11.52 8.25
CA ARG A 102 7.53 -10.40 7.50
C ARG A 102 8.74 -9.80 8.20
N VAL A 103 8.70 -9.64 9.52
CA VAL A 103 9.87 -9.17 10.30
C VAL A 103 11.06 -10.11 10.13
N ILE A 104 10.82 -11.42 10.15
CA ILE A 104 11.87 -12.42 9.97
C ILE A 104 12.48 -12.35 8.55
N GLN A 105 11.69 -12.10 7.53
CA GLN A 105 12.18 -12.01 6.14
C GLN A 105 12.93 -10.70 5.86
N GLU A 106 12.48 -9.57 6.41
CA GLU A 106 13.04 -8.23 6.17
C GLU A 106 13.32 -7.49 7.49
N PRO A 107 14.20 -8.00 8.38
CA PRO A 107 14.38 -7.43 9.71
C PRO A 107 14.83 -5.97 9.67
N SER A 108 15.79 -5.62 8.82
CA SER A 108 16.33 -4.25 8.71
C SER A 108 15.31 -3.20 8.30
N ARG A 109 14.33 -3.58 7.50
CA ARG A 109 13.27 -2.68 6.98
C ARG A 109 12.09 -2.58 7.94
N MET A 110 11.77 -3.67 8.64
CA MET A 110 10.51 -3.80 9.37
C MET A 110 10.63 -3.52 10.87
N TRP A 111 11.79 -3.80 11.50
CA TRP A 111 11.93 -3.70 12.96
C TRP A 111 11.69 -2.28 13.49
N LYS A 112 12.26 -1.25 12.82
CA LYS A 112 12.05 0.16 13.22
C LYS A 112 10.58 0.55 13.18
N ARG A 113 9.91 0.18 12.07
CA ARG A 113 8.49 0.50 11.88
C ARG A 113 7.63 -0.17 12.96
N TYR A 114 7.86 -1.46 13.23
CA TYR A 114 7.06 -2.17 14.24
C TYR A 114 7.37 -1.70 15.65
N LEU A 115 8.63 -1.43 15.97
CA LEU A 115 8.99 -0.92 17.28
C LEU A 115 8.33 0.43 17.56
N THR A 116 8.37 1.36 16.61
CA THR A 116 7.77 2.69 16.80
C THR A 116 6.24 2.65 16.78
N THR A 117 5.65 1.93 15.83
CA THR A 117 4.19 1.92 15.66
C THR A 117 3.49 1.08 16.71
N ASN A 118 4.01 -0.11 17.01
CA ASN A 118 3.37 -1.00 17.98
C ASN A 118 3.56 -0.51 19.42
N THR A 119 4.71 0.06 19.78
CA THR A 119 4.89 0.66 21.11
C THR A 119 3.98 1.87 21.31
N ALA A 120 3.83 2.73 20.31
CA ALA A 120 2.87 3.84 20.35
C ALA A 120 1.43 3.34 20.50
N PHE A 121 1.06 2.31 19.76
CA PHE A 121 -0.27 1.69 19.83
C PHE A 121 -0.55 1.05 21.18
N VAL A 122 0.39 0.26 21.71
CA VAL A 122 0.28 -0.34 23.05
C VAL A 122 0.18 0.74 24.13
N PHE A 123 0.98 1.81 24.02
CA PHE A 123 0.90 2.93 24.94
C PHE A 123 -0.47 3.64 24.89
N LEU A 124 -1.03 3.83 23.72
CA LEU A 124 -2.37 4.41 23.55
C LEU A 124 -3.46 3.52 24.16
N ILE A 125 -3.38 2.20 23.97
CA ILE A 125 -4.31 1.25 24.60
C ILE A 125 -4.20 1.30 26.13
N LEU A 126 -2.98 1.25 26.67
CA LEU A 126 -2.77 1.32 28.09
C LEU A 126 -3.28 2.65 28.69
N LYS A 127 -3.04 3.75 27.99
CA LYS A 127 -3.56 5.06 28.38
C LYS A 127 -5.09 5.08 28.42
N GLU A 128 -5.76 4.50 27.42
CA GLU A 128 -7.22 4.44 27.37
C GLU A 128 -7.81 3.54 28.46
N LEU A 129 -7.15 2.42 28.74
CA LEU A 129 -7.55 1.52 29.85
C LEU A 129 -7.42 2.17 31.24
N VAL A 130 -6.39 3.00 31.42
CA VAL A 130 -6.15 3.68 32.71
C VAL A 130 -6.98 4.97 32.85
N PHE A 131 -7.23 5.66 31.74
CA PHE A 131 -7.96 6.93 31.70
C PHE A 131 -9.09 6.88 30.68
N PRO A 132 -10.13 6.07 30.86
CA PRO A 132 -11.24 5.95 29.91
C PRO A 132 -11.98 7.28 29.78
N GLY A 133 -12.15 7.75 28.54
CA GLY A 133 -13.03 8.89 28.24
C GLY A 133 -12.37 10.27 28.05
N GLN A 134 -11.04 10.37 27.95
CA GLN A 134 -10.38 11.66 27.66
C GLN A 134 -10.26 11.97 26.13
N HIS A 135 -11.06 11.35 25.27
CA HIS A 135 -11.13 11.77 23.88
C HIS A 135 -11.92 13.08 23.75
N LYS A 136 -11.20 14.20 23.60
CA LYS A 136 -11.79 15.39 22.95
C LYS A 136 -12.34 14.92 21.60
N LYS A 137 -13.66 15.08 21.41
CA LYS A 137 -14.29 14.98 20.09
C LYS A 137 -13.51 15.90 19.15
N SER A 138 -12.71 15.32 18.27
CA SER A 138 -12.14 16.05 17.14
C SER A 138 -13.32 16.36 16.24
N GLU A 139 -13.79 17.60 16.25
CA GLU A 139 -14.73 18.11 15.29
C GLU A 139 -14.05 18.08 13.91
N TYR A 140 -14.44 17.12 13.11
CA TYR A 140 -14.22 17.20 11.67
C TYR A 140 -15.11 18.33 11.13
N LYS A 141 -14.47 19.47 10.86
CA LYS A 141 -14.99 20.52 9.98
C LYS A 141 -14.46 20.31 8.58
#